data_b45e1ec6131e89d766f122ffd921de48
#
_entry.id   b45e1ec6131e89d766f122ffd921de48
#
_cell.length_a   1.000
_cell.length_b   1.000
_cell.length_c   1.000
_cell.angle_alpha   90.00
_cell.angle_beta   90.00
_cell.angle_gamma   90.00
#
_symmetry.space_group_name_H-M   'P 1'
#
loop_
_entity.id
_entity.type
_entity.pdbx_description
1 polymer ?
#
loop_
_entity_poly.entity_id
_entity_poly.type
_entity_poly.pdbx_seq_one_letter_code
_entity_poly.pdbx_strand_id
1 'polypeptide(L)'
;HNRKILVKEGQVVKKGQLLLKVDNTRFVSSLRENQAQYLSLLAKAARLRAITEQTPFEMPAQVIQEAPEVAAQERGLYESSRLELEASVSIARQQLTQRQQELSEVRARASQAAQSYDLTAKELAVTRPLKDVGAVSDVDLMRLERDVARYRGEREQANAQIPKIQAAITEASRKIEEVELTF
;
A
#
# COMPACT_ATOMS: atom_id res chain seq x y z
N HIS A 1 36.92 35.16 17.44
CA HIS A 1 38.15 34.45 17.71
C HIS A 1 38.82 35.10 18.92
N ASN A 2 38.74 34.49 20.08
CA ASN A 2 39.50 34.92 21.24
C ASN A 2 40.96 34.42 21.05
N ARG A 3 41.82 35.33 20.55
CA ARG A 3 43.25 35.08 20.49
C ARG A 3 43.88 35.75 21.72
N LYS A 4 44.53 34.99 22.58
CA LYS A 4 45.29 35.55 23.66
C LYS A 4 46.75 35.64 23.27
N ILE A 5 47.22 36.86 23.04
CA ILE A 5 48.61 37.15 22.73
C ILE A 5 49.38 37.17 24.08
N LEU A 6 50.43 36.35 24.19
CA LEU A 6 51.18 36.14 25.43
C LEU A 6 52.48 36.96 25.47
N VAL A 7 52.83 37.62 24.36
CA VAL A 7 54.07 38.41 24.23
C VAL A 7 53.75 39.81 23.71
N LYS A 8 54.63 40.77 23.98
CA LYS A 8 54.52 42.15 23.47
C LYS A 8 55.46 42.36 22.30
N GLU A 9 55.10 43.33 21.45
CA GLU A 9 56.00 43.75 20.35
C GLU A 9 57.34 44.21 20.86
N GLY A 10 58.42 43.73 20.24
CA GLY A 10 59.80 44.01 20.65
C GLY A 10 60.37 43.15 21.80
N GLN A 11 59.57 42.21 22.34
CA GLN A 11 60.03 41.32 23.40
C GLN A 11 60.91 40.19 22.84
N VAL A 12 62.03 39.95 23.48
CA VAL A 12 62.89 38.79 23.17
C VAL A 12 62.25 37.52 23.68
N VAL A 13 62.09 36.55 22.80
CA VAL A 13 61.46 35.24 23.11
C VAL A 13 62.49 34.12 22.99
N LYS A 14 62.31 33.08 23.79
CA LYS A 14 63.15 31.87 23.74
C LYS A 14 62.60 30.88 22.72
N LYS A 15 63.49 30.09 22.12
CA LYS A 15 63.08 29.01 21.21
C LYS A 15 62.16 28.05 21.94
N GLY A 16 60.96 27.82 21.38
CA GLY A 16 59.91 26.96 21.99
C GLY A 16 58.95 27.68 22.94
N GLN A 17 59.11 29.02 23.14
CA GLN A 17 58.18 29.78 23.96
C GLN A 17 56.83 29.96 23.28
N LEU A 18 55.73 29.74 24.05
CA LEU A 18 54.37 29.91 23.56
C LEU A 18 54.07 31.40 23.32
N LEU A 19 53.82 31.82 22.11
CA LEU A 19 53.62 33.21 21.74
C LEU A 19 52.15 33.60 21.65
N LEU A 20 51.31 32.65 21.21
CA LEU A 20 49.91 32.87 20.93
C LEU A 20 49.11 31.63 21.34
N LYS A 21 48.01 31.85 22.05
CA LYS A 21 47.02 30.82 22.31
C LYS A 21 45.73 31.16 21.60
N VAL A 22 45.31 30.29 20.71
CA VAL A 22 44.03 30.43 19.93
C VAL A 22 42.98 29.60 20.65
N ASP A 23 41.88 30.24 20.98
CA ASP A 23 40.69 29.53 21.45
C ASP A 23 40.05 28.86 20.27
N ASN A 24 40.10 27.51 20.21
CA ASN A 24 39.53 26.68 19.18
C ASN A 24 38.15 26.08 19.56
N THR A 25 37.56 26.56 20.69
CA THR A 25 36.29 26.02 21.21
C THR A 25 35.17 26.05 20.15
N ARG A 26 35.02 27.16 19.44
CA ARG A 26 34.05 27.29 18.34
C ARG A 26 34.32 26.32 17.21
N PHE A 27 35.58 26.16 16.82
CA PHE A 27 35.97 25.24 15.77
C PHE A 27 35.69 23.80 16.15
N VAL A 28 36.00 23.39 17.36
CA VAL A 28 35.71 22.04 17.89
C VAL A 28 34.23 21.80 18.01
N SER A 29 33.44 22.78 18.48
CA SER A 29 31.96 22.68 18.50
C SER A 29 31.34 22.52 17.12
N SER A 30 31.79 23.32 16.15
CA SER A 30 31.34 23.22 14.76
C SER A 30 31.68 21.88 14.13
N LEU A 31 32.84 21.33 14.44
CA LEU A 31 33.29 20.02 13.97
C LEU A 31 32.42 18.90 14.53
N ARG A 32 32.10 18.98 15.83
CA ARG A 32 31.21 18.01 16.49
C ARG A 32 29.79 18.05 15.93
N GLU A 33 29.26 19.25 15.68
CA GLU A 33 27.94 19.41 15.06
C GLU A 33 27.91 18.79 13.66
N ASN A 34 28.92 19.06 12.84
CA ASN A 34 29.03 18.49 11.50
C ASN A 34 29.14 16.98 11.54
N GLN A 35 29.89 16.41 12.48
CA GLN A 35 30.03 14.98 12.64
C GLN A 35 28.70 14.34 13.07
N ALA A 36 28.00 14.94 14.03
CA ALA A 36 26.69 14.47 14.48
C ALA A 36 25.68 14.49 13.35
N GLN A 37 25.68 15.55 12.53
CA GLN A 37 24.81 15.65 11.37
C GLN A 37 25.16 14.60 10.30
N TYR A 38 26.46 14.37 10.06
CA TYR A 38 26.90 13.31 9.15
C TYR A 38 26.42 11.93 9.57
N LEU A 39 26.55 11.58 10.85
CA LEU A 39 26.11 10.29 11.38
C LEU A 39 24.60 10.14 11.29
N SER A 40 23.85 11.21 11.58
CA SER A 40 22.39 11.22 11.43
C SER A 40 21.95 10.99 9.98
N LEU A 41 22.60 11.65 9.03
CA LEU A 41 22.31 11.47 7.60
C LEU A 41 22.71 10.08 7.09
N LEU A 42 23.81 9.54 7.59
CA LEU A 42 24.27 8.19 7.25
C LEU A 42 23.27 7.13 7.72
N ALA A 43 22.78 7.26 8.94
CA ALA A 43 21.75 6.36 9.50
C ALA A 43 20.42 6.47 8.73
N LYS A 44 19.99 7.68 8.42
CA LYS A 44 18.78 7.95 7.65
C LYS A 44 18.88 7.38 6.24
N ALA A 45 20.04 7.55 5.58
CA ALA A 45 20.28 6.99 4.26
C ALA A 45 20.22 5.47 4.26
N ALA A 46 20.77 4.82 5.29
CA ALA A 46 20.69 3.36 5.45
C ALA A 46 19.25 2.88 5.63
N ARG A 47 18.45 3.58 6.43
CA ARG A 47 17.02 3.28 6.61
C ARG A 47 16.24 3.42 5.31
N LEU A 48 16.38 4.55 4.63
CA LEU A 48 15.66 4.82 3.38
C LEU A 48 16.05 3.84 2.27
N ARG A 49 17.31 3.46 2.18
CA ARG A 49 17.78 2.46 1.23
C ARG A 49 17.17 1.09 1.49
N ALA A 50 17.14 0.66 2.76
CA ALA A 50 16.54 -0.61 3.15
C ALA A 50 15.05 -0.69 2.78
N ILE A 51 14.31 0.40 2.98
CA ILE A 51 12.89 0.49 2.63
C ILE A 51 12.71 0.49 1.09
N THR A 52 13.46 1.33 0.38
CA THR A 52 13.31 1.50 -1.07
C THR A 52 13.74 0.25 -1.85
N GLU A 53 14.85 -0.37 -1.46
CA GLU A 53 15.39 -1.56 -2.11
C GLU A 53 14.80 -2.86 -1.57
N GLN A 54 13.95 -2.80 -0.53
CA GLN A 54 13.37 -3.95 0.17
C GLN A 54 14.43 -4.94 0.64
N THR A 55 15.54 -4.41 1.11
CA THR A 55 16.66 -5.17 1.66
C THR A 55 16.63 -5.15 3.19
N PRO A 56 17.30 -6.11 3.87
CA PRO A 56 17.45 -6.04 5.32
C PRO A 56 18.11 -4.74 5.75
N PHE A 57 17.62 -4.17 6.85
CA PHE A 57 18.16 -2.95 7.40
C PHE A 57 19.49 -3.21 8.12
N GLU A 58 20.57 -2.68 7.56
CA GLU A 58 21.90 -2.75 8.15
C GLU A 58 22.35 -1.35 8.58
N MET A 59 22.46 -1.15 9.89
CA MET A 59 22.96 0.09 10.45
C MET A 59 24.49 0.14 10.28
N PRO A 60 25.05 1.23 9.74
CA PRO A 60 26.49 1.38 9.66
C PRO A 60 27.15 1.27 11.04
N ALA A 61 28.25 0.52 11.11
CA ALA A 61 28.96 0.27 12.37
C ALA A 61 29.41 1.58 13.07
N GLN A 62 29.80 2.58 12.28
CA GLN A 62 30.19 3.90 12.79
C GLN A 62 29.06 4.57 13.56
N VAL A 63 27.82 4.48 13.07
CA VAL A 63 26.65 5.05 13.76
C VAL A 63 26.38 4.33 15.06
N ILE A 64 26.49 3.00 15.07
CA ILE A 64 26.30 2.19 16.28
C ILE A 64 27.31 2.59 17.37
N GLN A 65 28.57 2.80 16.97
CA GLN A 65 29.65 3.10 17.91
C GLN A 65 29.63 4.56 18.40
N GLU A 66 29.40 5.51 17.51
CA GLU A 66 29.55 6.94 17.80
C GLU A 66 28.23 7.63 18.14
N ALA A 67 27.10 7.11 17.63
CA ALA A 67 25.77 7.69 17.84
C ALA A 67 24.71 6.60 18.07
N PRO A 68 24.81 5.79 19.12
CA PRO A 68 23.87 4.69 19.38
C PRO A 68 22.43 5.15 19.52
N GLU A 69 22.17 6.35 19.97
CA GLU A 69 20.84 6.95 20.10
C GLU A 69 20.19 7.15 18.73
N VAL A 70 20.96 7.66 17.77
CA VAL A 70 20.52 7.84 16.39
C VAL A 70 20.26 6.49 15.74
N ALA A 71 21.13 5.52 15.96
CA ALA A 71 20.95 4.14 15.48
C ALA A 71 19.64 3.54 15.98
N ALA A 72 19.34 3.67 17.27
CA ALA A 72 18.11 3.18 17.88
C ALA A 72 16.86 3.88 17.33
N GLN A 73 16.91 5.19 17.15
CA GLN A 73 15.81 5.99 16.61
C GLN A 73 15.51 5.60 15.16
N GLU A 74 16.50 5.49 14.31
CA GLU A 74 16.31 5.12 12.91
C GLU A 74 15.86 3.66 12.75
N ARG A 75 16.30 2.78 13.60
CA ARG A 75 15.82 1.39 13.65
C ARG A 75 14.34 1.34 14.04
N GLY A 76 13.93 2.14 15.02
CA GLY A 76 12.52 2.28 15.42
C GLY A 76 11.65 2.79 14.27
N LEU A 77 12.11 3.79 13.52
CA LEU A 77 11.42 4.32 12.35
C LEU A 77 11.33 3.27 11.23
N TYR A 78 12.37 2.51 10.99
CA TYR A 78 12.36 1.41 10.02
C TYR A 78 11.31 0.34 10.39
N GLU A 79 11.30 -0.12 11.64
CA GLU A 79 10.33 -1.11 12.10
C GLU A 79 8.89 -0.60 12.02
N SER A 80 8.64 0.65 12.40
CA SER A 80 7.32 1.27 12.29
C SER A 80 6.86 1.35 10.84
N SER A 81 7.72 1.77 9.93
CA SER A 81 7.42 1.86 8.50
C SER A 81 7.15 0.49 7.90
N ARG A 82 7.93 -0.53 8.30
CA ARG A 82 7.74 -1.90 7.84
C ARG A 82 6.39 -2.47 8.29
N LEU A 83 6.02 -2.26 9.54
CA LEU A 83 4.74 -2.71 10.08
C LEU A 83 3.56 -1.99 9.42
N GLU A 84 3.70 -0.69 9.18
CA GLU A 84 2.69 0.11 8.47
C GLU A 84 2.50 -0.39 7.03
N LEU A 85 3.59 -0.68 6.32
CA LEU A 85 3.54 -1.27 4.99
C LEU A 85 2.83 -2.63 4.99
N GLU A 86 3.22 -3.53 5.91
CA GLU A 86 2.57 -4.84 6.04
C GLU A 86 1.06 -4.71 6.30
N ALA A 87 0.66 -3.81 7.19
CA ALA A 87 -0.75 -3.55 7.48
C ALA A 87 -1.49 -3.02 6.24
N SER A 88 -0.92 -2.07 5.52
CA SER A 88 -1.51 -1.50 4.32
C SER A 88 -1.65 -2.52 3.20
N VAL A 89 -0.64 -3.35 2.99
CA VAL A 89 -0.68 -4.45 2.01
C VAL A 89 -1.72 -5.50 2.40
N SER A 90 -1.81 -5.84 3.68
CA SER A 90 -2.81 -6.79 4.18
C SER A 90 -4.24 -6.29 3.92
N ILE A 91 -4.52 -5.02 4.19
CA ILE A 91 -5.83 -4.40 3.92
C ILE A 91 -6.13 -4.43 2.43
N ALA A 92 -5.18 -4.05 1.58
CA ALA A 92 -5.35 -4.05 0.14
C ALA A 92 -5.62 -5.47 -0.41
N ARG A 93 -4.94 -6.48 0.11
CA ARG A 93 -5.17 -7.89 -0.26
C ARG A 93 -6.53 -8.40 0.19
N GLN A 94 -6.99 -8.00 1.37
CA GLN A 94 -8.35 -8.34 1.84
C GLN A 94 -9.41 -7.73 0.93
N GLN A 95 -9.23 -6.51 0.47
CA GLN A 95 -10.15 -5.88 -0.49
C GLN A 95 -10.17 -6.62 -1.82
N LEU A 96 -9.02 -7.05 -2.34
CA LEU A 96 -8.96 -7.88 -3.54
C LEU A 96 -9.72 -9.19 -3.36
N THR A 97 -9.50 -9.89 -2.26
CA THR A 97 -10.20 -11.14 -1.94
C THR A 97 -11.71 -10.93 -1.88
N GLN A 98 -12.16 -9.85 -1.25
CA GLN A 98 -13.58 -9.50 -1.17
C GLN A 98 -14.18 -9.28 -2.56
N ARG A 99 -13.49 -8.57 -3.45
CA ARG A 99 -13.95 -8.36 -4.84
C ARG A 99 -14.01 -9.67 -5.63
N GLN A 100 -13.06 -10.56 -5.43
CA GLN A 100 -13.07 -11.89 -6.04
C GLN A 100 -14.25 -12.74 -5.56
N GLN A 101 -14.61 -12.67 -4.28
CA GLN A 101 -15.78 -13.33 -3.72
C GLN A 101 -17.08 -12.75 -4.30
N GLU A 102 -17.19 -11.42 -4.44
CA GLU A 102 -18.32 -10.77 -5.09
C GLU A 102 -18.49 -11.26 -6.54
N LEU A 103 -17.40 -11.43 -7.28
CA LEU A 103 -17.45 -11.97 -8.65
C LEU A 103 -17.98 -13.39 -8.66
N SER A 104 -17.53 -14.22 -7.75
CA SER A 104 -18.01 -15.61 -7.61
C SER A 104 -19.51 -15.66 -7.32
N GLU A 105 -20.00 -14.82 -6.43
CA GLU A 105 -21.43 -14.72 -6.10
C GLU A 105 -22.27 -14.28 -7.29
N VAL A 106 -21.83 -13.27 -8.03
CA VAL A 106 -22.55 -12.76 -9.19
C VAL A 106 -22.56 -13.78 -10.32
N ARG A 107 -21.46 -14.49 -10.54
CA ARG A 107 -21.41 -15.58 -11.54
C ARG A 107 -22.37 -16.71 -11.18
N ALA A 108 -22.46 -17.08 -9.89
CA ALA A 108 -23.41 -18.07 -9.44
C ALA A 108 -24.86 -17.60 -9.64
N ARG A 109 -25.14 -16.34 -9.36
CA ARG A 109 -26.46 -15.74 -9.58
C ARG A 109 -26.82 -15.69 -11.07
N ALA A 110 -25.87 -15.32 -11.93
CA ALA A 110 -26.07 -15.32 -13.37
C ALA A 110 -26.36 -16.74 -13.91
N SER A 111 -25.62 -17.72 -13.43
CA SER A 111 -25.81 -19.13 -13.80
C SER A 111 -27.20 -19.63 -13.37
N GLN A 112 -27.60 -19.34 -12.14
CA GLN A 112 -28.91 -19.74 -11.63
C GLN A 112 -30.05 -19.07 -12.39
N ALA A 113 -29.94 -17.78 -12.68
CA ALA A 113 -30.93 -17.05 -13.48
C ALA A 113 -31.01 -17.60 -14.92
N ALA A 114 -29.88 -17.95 -15.52
CA ALA A 114 -29.83 -18.56 -16.83
C ALA A 114 -30.53 -19.93 -16.86
N GLN A 115 -30.32 -20.76 -15.84
CA GLN A 115 -31.00 -22.05 -15.71
C GLN A 115 -32.51 -21.88 -15.53
N SER A 116 -32.93 -20.97 -14.67
CA SER A 116 -34.34 -20.68 -14.44
C SER A 116 -35.01 -20.14 -15.70
N TYR A 117 -34.31 -19.27 -16.44
CA TYR A 117 -34.79 -18.77 -17.73
C TYR A 117 -34.96 -19.89 -18.75
N ASP A 118 -33.98 -20.77 -18.89
CA ASP A 118 -34.03 -21.88 -19.85
C ASP A 118 -35.18 -22.85 -19.52
N LEU A 119 -35.37 -23.19 -18.27
CA LEU A 119 -36.44 -24.08 -17.84
C LEU A 119 -37.83 -23.45 -18.03
N THR A 120 -38.02 -22.20 -17.66
CA THR A 120 -39.31 -21.51 -17.82
C THR A 120 -39.61 -21.20 -19.29
N ALA A 121 -38.59 -20.91 -20.09
CA ALA A 121 -38.76 -20.72 -21.54
C ALA A 121 -39.19 -22.01 -22.24
N LYS A 122 -38.63 -23.16 -21.84
CA LYS A 122 -39.05 -24.49 -22.34
C LYS A 122 -40.48 -24.81 -21.91
N GLU A 123 -40.81 -24.55 -20.64
CA GLU A 123 -42.18 -24.73 -20.10
C GLU A 123 -43.17 -23.88 -20.90
N LEU A 124 -42.85 -22.62 -21.17
CA LEU A 124 -43.67 -21.74 -21.97
C LEU A 124 -43.86 -22.29 -23.41
N ALA A 125 -42.78 -22.77 -24.05
CA ALA A 125 -42.85 -23.33 -25.40
C ALA A 125 -43.73 -24.56 -25.47
N VAL A 126 -43.76 -25.39 -24.45
CA VAL A 126 -44.63 -26.56 -24.36
C VAL A 126 -46.06 -26.18 -24.00
N THR A 127 -46.25 -25.18 -23.14
CA THR A 127 -47.55 -24.76 -22.63
C THR A 127 -48.37 -23.93 -23.63
N ARG A 128 -47.69 -23.08 -24.42
CA ARG A 128 -48.37 -22.17 -25.36
C ARG A 128 -49.34 -22.88 -26.33
N PRO A 129 -48.97 -24.00 -26.99
CA PRO A 129 -49.89 -24.74 -27.81
C PRO A 129 -51.11 -25.32 -27.07
N LEU A 130 -51.01 -25.59 -25.78
CA LEU A 130 -52.06 -26.16 -24.97
C LEU A 130 -53.23 -25.20 -24.73
N LYS A 131 -53.02 -23.90 -24.87
CA LYS A 131 -54.05 -22.88 -24.81
C LYS A 131 -55.05 -23.07 -25.94
N ASP A 132 -54.60 -23.37 -27.19
CA ASP A 132 -55.46 -23.51 -28.38
C ASP A 132 -56.43 -24.67 -28.25
N VAL A 133 -56.08 -25.70 -27.47
CA VAL A 133 -56.94 -26.86 -27.18
C VAL A 133 -57.71 -26.72 -25.88
N GLY A 134 -57.63 -25.58 -25.18
CA GLY A 134 -58.36 -25.29 -23.96
C GLY A 134 -57.78 -25.96 -22.69
N ALA A 135 -56.58 -26.55 -22.77
CA ALA A 135 -55.97 -27.28 -21.65
C ALA A 135 -55.36 -26.37 -20.57
N VAL A 136 -55.05 -25.10 -20.90
CA VAL A 136 -54.54 -24.07 -20.01
C VAL A 136 -55.29 -22.76 -20.21
N SER A 137 -55.42 -21.95 -19.14
CA SER A 137 -56.06 -20.64 -19.19
C SER A 137 -55.09 -19.53 -19.68
N ASP A 138 -55.67 -18.43 -20.17
CA ASP A 138 -54.92 -17.23 -20.51
C ASP A 138 -54.11 -16.68 -19.32
N VAL A 139 -54.70 -16.77 -18.13
CA VAL A 139 -54.05 -16.31 -16.89
C VAL A 139 -52.82 -17.15 -16.57
N ASP A 140 -52.89 -18.47 -16.71
CA ASP A 140 -51.76 -19.38 -16.51
C ASP A 140 -50.63 -19.11 -17.50
N LEU A 141 -50.97 -18.88 -18.73
CA LEU A 141 -49.99 -18.54 -19.81
C LEU A 141 -49.32 -17.19 -19.55
N MET A 142 -50.08 -16.18 -19.17
CA MET A 142 -49.58 -14.86 -18.81
C MET A 142 -48.63 -14.89 -17.60
N ARG A 143 -48.95 -15.73 -16.59
CA ARG A 143 -48.10 -15.94 -15.43
C ARG A 143 -46.74 -16.53 -15.80
N LEU A 144 -46.79 -17.52 -16.70
CA LEU A 144 -45.58 -18.16 -17.21
C LEU A 144 -44.71 -17.21 -18.07
N GLU A 145 -45.36 -16.41 -18.89
CA GLU A 145 -44.67 -15.37 -19.71
C GLU A 145 -43.99 -14.32 -18.78
N ARG A 146 -44.67 -13.96 -17.68
CA ARG A 146 -44.10 -13.04 -16.69
C ARG A 146 -42.89 -13.65 -15.99
N ASP A 147 -42.94 -14.93 -15.64
CA ASP A 147 -41.83 -15.64 -15.01
C ASP A 147 -40.62 -15.72 -15.95
N VAL A 148 -40.85 -16.00 -17.24
CA VAL A 148 -39.78 -15.98 -18.27
C VAL A 148 -39.12 -14.60 -18.33
N ALA A 149 -39.94 -13.53 -18.40
CA ALA A 149 -39.43 -12.16 -18.46
C ALA A 149 -38.62 -11.79 -17.19
N ARG A 150 -39.09 -12.22 -16.02
CA ARG A 150 -38.41 -11.99 -14.76
C ARG A 150 -37.02 -12.64 -14.74
N TYR A 151 -36.92 -13.92 -15.04
CA TYR A 151 -35.64 -14.64 -15.05
C TYR A 151 -34.68 -14.12 -16.11
N ARG A 152 -35.21 -13.73 -17.25
CA ARG A 152 -34.41 -13.06 -18.29
C ARG A 152 -33.80 -11.75 -17.78
N GLY A 153 -34.61 -10.93 -17.11
CA GLY A 153 -34.15 -9.67 -16.50
C GLY A 153 -33.10 -9.90 -15.42
N GLU A 154 -33.31 -10.89 -14.54
CA GLU A 154 -32.35 -11.26 -13.50
C GLU A 154 -31.00 -11.71 -14.09
N ARG A 155 -31.03 -12.52 -15.15
CA ARG A 155 -29.84 -12.96 -15.87
C ARG A 155 -29.10 -11.78 -16.49
N GLU A 156 -29.80 -10.91 -17.20
CA GLU A 156 -29.19 -9.73 -17.83
C GLU A 156 -28.59 -8.78 -16.79
N GLN A 157 -29.26 -8.58 -15.66
CA GLN A 157 -28.77 -7.75 -14.58
C GLN A 157 -27.49 -8.32 -13.95
N ALA A 158 -27.49 -9.63 -13.66
CA ALA A 158 -26.30 -10.29 -13.11
C ALA A 158 -25.13 -10.24 -14.10
N ASN A 159 -25.36 -10.51 -15.39
CA ASN A 159 -24.35 -10.43 -16.42
C ASN A 159 -23.78 -9.01 -16.58
N ALA A 160 -24.61 -7.98 -16.41
CA ALA A 160 -24.16 -6.58 -16.45
C ALA A 160 -23.26 -6.19 -15.26
N GLN A 161 -23.41 -6.86 -14.11
CA GLN A 161 -22.58 -6.62 -12.94
C GLN A 161 -21.17 -7.24 -13.07
N ILE A 162 -21.03 -8.32 -13.83
CA ILE A 162 -19.73 -9.03 -13.96
C ILE A 162 -18.60 -8.11 -14.43
N PRO A 163 -18.71 -7.35 -15.51
CA PRO A 163 -17.61 -6.48 -15.96
C PRO A 163 -17.30 -5.36 -14.96
N LYS A 164 -18.29 -4.88 -14.21
CA LYS A 164 -18.08 -3.89 -13.15
C LYS A 164 -17.22 -4.45 -12.01
N ILE A 165 -17.49 -5.66 -11.59
CA ILE A 165 -16.72 -6.33 -10.54
C ILE A 165 -15.33 -6.71 -11.04
N GLN A 166 -15.21 -7.15 -12.28
CA GLN A 166 -13.91 -7.42 -12.90
C GLN A 166 -13.04 -6.16 -12.95
N ALA A 167 -13.62 -5.01 -13.27
CA ALA A 167 -12.93 -3.72 -13.22
C ALA A 167 -12.49 -3.38 -11.76
N ALA A 168 -13.36 -3.64 -10.78
CA ALA A 168 -13.02 -3.44 -9.36
C ALA A 168 -11.90 -4.37 -8.89
N ILE A 169 -11.82 -5.61 -9.39
CA ILE A 169 -10.72 -6.54 -9.13
C ILE A 169 -9.41 -5.99 -9.70
N THR A 170 -9.42 -5.50 -10.92
CA THR A 170 -8.25 -4.89 -11.55
C THR A 170 -7.76 -3.68 -10.74
N GLU A 171 -8.68 -2.83 -10.31
CA GLU A 171 -8.36 -1.67 -9.46
C GLU A 171 -7.77 -2.11 -8.12
N ALA A 172 -8.35 -3.11 -7.46
CA ALA A 172 -7.84 -3.64 -6.19
C ALA A 172 -6.45 -4.25 -6.35
N SER A 173 -6.16 -4.93 -7.46
CA SER A 173 -4.84 -5.46 -7.78
C SER A 173 -3.81 -4.35 -7.97
N ARG A 174 -4.17 -3.29 -8.70
CA ARG A 174 -3.32 -2.10 -8.88
C ARG A 174 -3.05 -1.38 -7.56
N LYS A 175 -4.03 -1.36 -6.66
CA LYS A 175 -3.88 -0.76 -5.33
C LYS A 175 -2.80 -1.45 -4.50
N ILE A 176 -2.68 -2.77 -4.59
CA ILE A 176 -1.62 -3.54 -3.92
C ILE A 176 -0.25 -3.09 -4.44
N GLU A 177 -0.08 -3.02 -5.77
CA GLU A 177 1.17 -2.54 -6.38
C GLU A 177 1.49 -1.11 -5.99
N GLU A 178 0.50 -0.21 -6.00
CA GLU A 178 0.66 1.18 -5.59
C GLU A 178 1.14 1.30 -4.14
N VAL A 179 0.54 0.56 -3.22
CA VAL A 179 0.93 0.55 -1.81
C VAL A 179 2.35 0.04 -1.63
N GLU A 180 2.75 -1.01 -2.34
CA GLU A 180 4.12 -1.56 -2.30
C GLU A 180 5.16 -0.57 -2.85
N LEU A 181 4.80 0.27 -3.83
CA LEU A 181 5.69 1.27 -4.42
C LEU A 181 5.78 2.57 -3.61
N THR A 182 4.78 2.89 -2.79
CA THR A 182 4.72 4.14 -2.02
C THR A 182 5.66 4.13 -0.81
N PHE A 183 6.02 2.98 -0.30
CA PHE A 183 6.95 2.77 0.80
C PHE A 183 8.32 2.33 0.28
#